data_5e705b3e4e4373a600645447bd60a431
#
_entry.id   5e705b3e4e4373a600645447bd60a431
#
_cell.length_a   1.000
_cell.length_b   1.000
_cell.length_c   1.000
_cell.angle_alpha   90.00
_cell.angle_beta   90.00
_cell.angle_gamma   90.00
#
_symmetry.space_group_name_H-M   'P 1'
#
loop_
_entity.id
_entity.type
_entity.pdbx_description
1 polymer ?
#
loop_
_entity_poly.entity_id
_entity_poly.type
_entity_poly.pdbx_seq_one_letter_code
_entity_poly.pdbx_strand_id
1 'polypeptide(L)'
;MSFYELGGNVLNYNHKEIEKKWQNYWEENKTFKTNDNLGQKKFYALDMFPYPSGAGLHVGHPEGYTATDIISRYKRMQGYNVLHPMGWDAFGLPAEQYALDTGNDPREFTQKNIQTFKRQIQELGFSYDWDREVNTTDPEYYKWTQWIFIQLYNKGLAYVDEVAVNWCPALGTVLSNEEVVDGVSERGGHPVYRKPMKQWVLKITEYADRLLEDLDELDWPESIKDMQRNWIGRSEGAKVTFKIEQSDQNIEVFTTRPD
;
A
#
# COMPACT_ATOMS: atom_id res chain seq x y z
N MET A 1 9.72 42.35 -11.56
CA MET A 1 10.96 42.55 -10.84
C MET A 1 12.08 42.58 -11.84
N SER A 2 12.74 43.74 -12.00
CA SER A 2 13.82 43.95 -12.98
C SER A 2 15.08 43.27 -12.48
N PHE A 3 15.63 42.35 -13.25
CA PHE A 3 16.94 41.78 -12.98
C PHE A 3 18.01 42.69 -13.58
N TYR A 4 19.00 43.00 -12.79
CA TYR A 4 20.12 43.86 -13.14
C TYR A 4 20.84 43.36 -14.40
N GLU A 5 20.97 44.21 -15.40
CA GLU A 5 21.89 44.04 -16.52
C GLU A 5 23.34 44.16 -16.01
N LEU A 6 24.01 43.05 -15.88
CA LEU A 6 25.46 43.00 -15.88
C LEU A 6 25.94 42.54 -17.27
N GLY A 7 26.42 43.50 -18.07
CA GLY A 7 27.20 43.34 -19.27
C GLY A 7 26.99 42.10 -20.15
N GLY A 8 26.06 42.18 -21.10
CA GLY A 8 26.16 41.54 -22.40
C GLY A 8 26.24 40.01 -22.48
N ASN A 9 25.39 39.30 -21.75
CA ASN A 9 24.80 37.99 -22.10
C ASN A 9 23.75 37.69 -21.05
N VAL A 10 22.51 37.90 -21.39
CA VAL A 10 21.39 37.33 -20.60
C VAL A 10 21.56 35.83 -20.69
N LEU A 11 22.10 35.20 -19.63
CA LEU A 11 22.10 33.75 -19.47
C LEU A 11 20.63 33.35 -19.38
N ASN A 12 20.09 32.93 -20.51
CA ASN A 12 18.73 32.39 -20.57
C ASN A 12 18.71 31.11 -19.71
N TYR A 13 18.13 31.20 -18.51
CA TYR A 13 17.98 30.03 -17.62
C TYR A 13 17.04 29.01 -18.30
N ASN A 14 17.66 28.00 -18.94
CA ASN A 14 16.94 26.91 -19.57
C ASN A 14 16.77 25.75 -18.58
N HIS A 15 15.70 25.79 -17.80
CA HIS A 15 15.41 24.77 -16.80
C HIS A 15 15.36 23.35 -17.40
N LYS A 16 14.79 23.17 -18.59
CA LYS A 16 14.67 21.85 -19.24
C LYS A 16 16.02 21.20 -19.52
N GLU A 17 17.00 21.98 -19.97
CA GLU A 17 18.36 21.46 -20.20
C GLU A 17 19.06 21.14 -18.88
N ILE A 18 18.89 21.98 -17.87
CA ILE A 18 19.49 21.79 -16.55
C ILE A 18 18.91 20.57 -15.86
N GLU A 19 17.59 20.43 -15.85
CA GLU A 19 16.89 19.29 -15.27
C GLU A 19 17.34 17.99 -15.95
N LYS A 20 17.32 17.95 -17.28
CA LYS A 20 17.74 16.76 -18.04
C LYS A 20 19.20 16.39 -17.80
N LYS A 21 20.09 17.39 -17.73
CA LYS A 21 21.50 17.18 -17.39
C LYS A 21 21.65 16.46 -16.04
N TRP A 22 20.95 16.94 -15.00
CA TRP A 22 21.08 16.37 -13.66
C TRP A 22 20.38 15.04 -13.50
N GLN A 23 19.24 14.82 -14.12
CA GLN A 23 18.56 13.53 -14.15
C GLN A 23 19.46 12.46 -14.77
N ASN A 24 20.07 12.74 -15.94
CA ASN A 24 21.02 11.83 -16.57
C ASN A 24 22.24 11.57 -15.69
N TYR A 25 22.80 12.62 -15.06
CA TYR A 25 23.93 12.46 -14.15
C TYR A 25 23.60 11.54 -12.97
N TRP A 26 22.44 11.71 -12.36
CA TRP A 26 22.01 10.89 -11.22
C TRP A 26 21.82 9.43 -11.61
N GLU A 27 21.26 9.17 -12.77
CA GLU A 27 21.04 7.82 -13.30
C GLU A 27 22.36 7.12 -13.63
N GLU A 28 23.23 7.77 -14.42
CA GLU A 28 24.53 7.22 -14.83
C GLU A 28 25.45 6.93 -13.64
N ASN A 29 25.46 7.82 -12.63
CA ASN A 29 26.30 7.69 -11.46
C ASN A 29 25.64 6.95 -10.29
N LYS A 30 24.38 6.50 -10.44
CA LYS A 30 23.60 5.87 -9.37
C LYS A 30 23.66 6.66 -8.06
N THR A 31 23.50 7.99 -8.17
CA THR A 31 23.75 8.96 -7.08
C THR A 31 22.99 8.64 -5.80
N PHE A 32 21.81 8.03 -5.92
CA PHE A 32 20.93 7.75 -4.80
C PHE A 32 20.96 6.29 -4.34
N LYS A 33 21.93 5.52 -4.84
CA LYS A 33 22.08 4.12 -4.45
C LYS A 33 22.37 3.98 -2.96
N THR A 34 21.65 3.08 -2.31
CA THR A 34 21.89 2.66 -0.94
C THR A 34 23.13 1.78 -0.85
N ASN A 35 23.99 2.06 0.11
CA ASN A 35 25.18 1.25 0.36
C ASN A 35 24.87 0.13 1.38
N ASP A 36 25.52 -1.02 1.20
CA ASP A 36 25.44 -2.13 2.17
C ASP A 36 26.42 -1.93 3.36
N ASN A 37 26.93 -0.71 3.54
CA ASN A 37 27.83 -0.37 4.63
C ASN A 37 27.11 -0.33 5.97
N LEU A 38 27.40 -1.27 6.84
CA LEU A 38 26.77 -1.42 8.16
C LEU A 38 27.23 -0.39 9.20
N GLY A 39 28.33 0.32 8.95
CA GLY A 39 28.89 1.33 9.88
C GLY A 39 28.23 2.70 9.78
N GLN A 40 27.46 2.95 8.75
CA GLN A 40 26.81 4.23 8.51
C GLN A 40 25.43 4.27 9.17
N LYS A 41 25.04 5.43 9.74
CA LYS A 41 23.71 5.64 10.30
C LYS A 41 22.66 5.50 9.22
N LYS A 42 21.67 4.62 9.43
CA LYS A 42 20.65 4.27 8.43
C LYS A 42 19.41 5.14 8.55
N PHE A 43 18.79 5.41 7.41
CA PHE A 43 17.46 6.00 7.34
C PHE A 43 16.66 5.31 6.23
N TYR A 44 15.45 4.85 6.56
CA TYR A 44 14.55 4.22 5.62
C TYR A 44 13.36 5.17 5.35
N ALA A 45 13.26 5.69 4.13
CA ALA A 45 12.14 6.48 3.65
C ALA A 45 11.23 5.58 2.81
N LEU A 46 10.02 5.38 3.26
CA LEU A 46 9.05 4.49 2.62
C LEU A 46 7.88 5.30 2.07
N ASP A 47 7.65 5.17 0.77
CA ASP A 47 6.46 5.66 0.10
C ASP A 47 5.43 4.55 -0.09
N MET A 48 4.16 4.95 -0.23
CA MET A 48 3.14 4.08 -0.75
C MET A 48 3.33 3.98 -2.27
N PHE A 49 3.86 2.86 -2.72
CA PHE A 49 4.11 2.63 -4.15
C PHE A 49 2.79 2.45 -4.92
N PRO A 50 2.73 2.91 -6.20
CA PRO A 50 1.48 3.04 -6.92
C PRO A 50 0.99 1.71 -7.50
N TYR A 51 -0.33 1.62 -7.72
CA TYR A 51 -0.93 0.68 -8.67
C TYR A 51 -0.68 1.15 -10.10
N PRO A 52 -0.03 0.38 -10.97
CA PRO A 52 0.16 0.74 -12.37
C PRO A 52 -1.11 0.46 -13.20
N SER A 53 -2.26 0.90 -12.73
CA SER A 53 -3.59 0.60 -13.28
C SER A 53 -4.11 1.61 -14.29
N GLY A 54 -3.40 2.72 -14.47
CA GLY A 54 -3.80 3.81 -15.35
C GLY A 54 -2.72 4.21 -16.36
N ALA A 55 -3.04 5.18 -17.21
CA ALA A 55 -2.13 5.67 -18.25
C ALA A 55 -0.95 6.52 -17.69
N GLY A 56 -0.86 6.73 -16.40
CA GLY A 56 0.18 7.50 -15.74
C GLY A 56 -0.22 8.00 -14.35
N LEU A 57 0.69 8.76 -13.73
CA LEU A 57 0.51 9.36 -12.42
C LEU A 57 -0.62 10.40 -12.43
N HIS A 58 -1.37 10.50 -11.34
CA HIS A 58 -2.22 11.65 -11.03
C HIS A 58 -1.52 12.53 -9.98
N VAL A 59 -2.01 13.75 -9.79
CA VAL A 59 -1.39 14.77 -8.91
C VAL A 59 -1.20 14.33 -7.46
N GLY A 60 -2.02 13.40 -6.95
CA GLY A 60 -1.89 12.86 -5.60
C GLY A 60 -0.62 12.01 -5.39
N HIS A 61 -0.07 11.40 -6.44
CA HIS A 61 1.18 10.64 -6.31
C HIS A 61 2.37 11.55 -5.97
N PRO A 62 2.66 12.63 -6.77
CA PRO A 62 3.78 13.51 -6.45
C PRO A 62 3.66 14.23 -5.11
N GLU A 63 2.47 14.40 -4.56
CA GLU A 63 2.27 15.04 -3.26
C GLU A 63 3.03 14.29 -2.15
N GLY A 64 2.76 12.99 -1.98
CA GLY A 64 3.45 12.16 -0.99
C GLY A 64 4.93 11.97 -1.33
N TYR A 65 5.24 11.69 -2.59
CA TYR A 65 6.61 11.43 -3.05
C TYR A 65 7.53 12.64 -2.89
N THR A 66 7.01 13.85 -3.03
CA THR A 66 7.78 15.08 -2.79
C THR A 66 8.18 15.20 -1.32
N ALA A 67 7.28 14.91 -0.39
CA ALA A 67 7.56 14.98 1.03
C ALA A 67 8.67 14.02 1.45
N THR A 68 8.60 12.77 1.04
CA THR A 68 9.60 11.75 1.33
C THR A 68 10.93 12.00 0.61
N ASP A 69 10.90 12.57 -0.60
CA ASP A 69 12.11 12.98 -1.33
C ASP A 69 12.87 14.11 -0.62
N ILE A 70 12.16 15.12 -0.12
CA ILE A 70 12.76 16.20 0.66
C ILE A 70 13.49 15.64 1.89
N ILE A 71 12.82 14.77 2.64
CA ILE A 71 13.41 14.14 3.84
C ILE A 71 14.59 13.25 3.47
N SER A 72 14.48 12.46 2.39
CA SER A 72 15.55 11.59 1.91
C SER A 72 16.80 12.36 1.53
N ARG A 73 16.66 13.46 0.78
CA ARG A 73 17.77 14.36 0.43
C ARG A 73 18.40 15.01 1.65
N TYR A 74 17.57 15.52 2.56
CA TYR A 74 18.04 16.13 3.81
C TYR A 74 18.85 15.14 4.65
N LYS A 75 18.38 13.89 4.78
CA LYS A 75 19.09 12.84 5.53
C LYS A 75 20.42 12.44 4.84
N ARG A 76 20.47 12.37 3.51
CA ARG A 76 21.72 12.14 2.78
C ARG A 76 22.73 13.27 3.03
N MET A 77 22.28 14.55 3.03
CA MET A 77 23.13 15.68 3.35
C MET A 77 23.68 15.64 4.78
N GLN A 78 22.96 14.98 5.71
CA GLN A 78 23.44 14.73 7.07
C GLN A 78 24.36 13.50 7.18
N GLY A 79 24.70 12.83 6.08
CA GLY A 79 25.59 11.67 6.07
C GLY A 79 24.91 10.32 6.40
N TYR A 80 23.59 10.25 6.38
CA TYR A 80 22.89 8.97 6.53
C TYR A 80 23.00 8.14 5.25
N ASN A 81 23.06 6.83 5.43
CA ASN A 81 22.78 5.87 4.38
C ASN A 81 21.25 5.72 4.24
N VAL A 82 20.71 6.30 3.17
CA VAL A 82 19.26 6.39 2.98
C VAL A 82 18.79 5.31 2.01
N LEU A 83 17.90 4.45 2.46
CA LEU A 83 17.12 3.56 1.60
C LEU A 83 15.80 4.24 1.25
N HIS A 84 15.66 4.63 -0.02
CA HIS A 84 14.45 5.23 -0.58
C HIS A 84 14.03 4.43 -1.82
N PRO A 85 13.31 3.30 -1.63
CA PRO A 85 12.92 2.41 -2.70
C PRO A 85 11.63 2.88 -3.38
N MET A 86 11.42 2.40 -4.59
CA MET A 86 10.16 2.52 -5.34
C MET A 86 9.78 1.17 -5.91
N GLY A 87 8.51 1.00 -6.25
CA GLY A 87 8.02 -0.23 -6.84
C GLY A 87 6.61 -0.09 -7.39
N TRP A 88 6.03 -1.26 -7.71
CA TRP A 88 4.75 -1.37 -8.39
C TRP A 88 3.88 -2.40 -7.69
N ASP A 89 2.73 -1.96 -7.18
CA ASP A 89 1.68 -2.87 -6.73
C ASP A 89 0.89 -3.35 -7.95
N ALA A 90 1.45 -4.37 -8.61
CA ALA A 90 1.10 -4.71 -9.97
C ALA A 90 0.02 -5.80 -10.10
N PHE A 91 -0.35 -6.47 -9.01
CA PHE A 91 -1.55 -7.29 -8.96
C PHE A 91 -2.79 -6.42 -8.79
N GLY A 92 -3.94 -6.86 -9.28
CA GLY A 92 -5.19 -6.22 -8.96
C GLY A 92 -6.25 -6.26 -10.04
N LEU A 93 -7.47 -6.04 -9.62
CA LEU A 93 -8.68 -6.07 -10.43
C LEU A 93 -8.63 -5.15 -11.68
N PRO A 94 -8.01 -3.96 -11.67
CA PRO A 94 -7.95 -3.12 -12.87
C PRO A 94 -7.26 -3.77 -14.07
N ALA A 95 -6.14 -4.46 -13.85
CA ALA A 95 -5.42 -5.15 -14.93
C ALA A 95 -6.18 -6.38 -15.41
N GLU A 96 -6.81 -7.11 -14.49
CA GLU A 96 -7.63 -8.28 -14.80
C GLU A 96 -8.87 -7.89 -15.60
N GLN A 97 -9.56 -6.84 -15.19
CA GLN A 97 -10.74 -6.32 -15.90
C GLN A 97 -10.38 -5.83 -17.30
N TYR A 98 -9.25 -5.11 -17.45
CA TYR A 98 -8.76 -4.73 -18.76
C TYR A 98 -8.52 -5.94 -19.67
N ALA A 99 -7.95 -7.01 -19.13
CA ALA A 99 -7.72 -8.26 -19.87
C ALA A 99 -9.05 -8.89 -20.32
N LEU A 100 -10.06 -8.93 -19.46
CA LEU A 100 -11.39 -9.44 -19.80
C LEU A 100 -12.08 -8.60 -20.87
N ASP A 101 -12.02 -7.28 -20.77
CA ASP A 101 -12.70 -6.35 -21.67
C ASP A 101 -12.05 -6.30 -23.06
N THR A 102 -10.75 -6.51 -23.16
CA THR A 102 -9.98 -6.32 -24.39
C THR A 102 -9.42 -7.61 -24.99
N GLY A 103 -9.42 -8.71 -24.23
CA GLY A 103 -8.78 -9.97 -24.61
C GLY A 103 -7.25 -9.93 -24.63
N ASN A 104 -6.64 -8.88 -24.07
CA ASN A 104 -5.18 -8.73 -23.99
C ASN A 104 -4.60 -9.38 -22.73
N ASP A 105 -3.30 -9.71 -22.77
CA ASP A 105 -2.58 -10.21 -21.60
C ASP A 105 -2.45 -9.09 -20.55
N PRO A 106 -2.91 -9.29 -19.30
CA PRO A 106 -2.79 -8.30 -18.23
C PRO A 106 -1.33 -7.96 -17.93
N ARG A 107 -0.39 -8.87 -18.17
CA ARG A 107 1.04 -8.66 -17.98
C ARG A 107 1.58 -7.57 -18.90
N GLU A 108 1.26 -7.62 -20.19
CA GLU A 108 1.73 -6.64 -21.17
C GLU A 108 1.20 -5.24 -20.85
N PHE A 109 -0.08 -5.15 -20.52
CA PHE A 109 -0.71 -3.91 -20.10
C PHE A 109 -0.02 -3.30 -18.86
N THR A 110 0.14 -4.12 -17.81
CA THR A 110 0.78 -3.71 -16.56
C THR A 110 2.22 -3.26 -16.80
N GLN A 111 2.99 -4.01 -17.59
CA GLN A 111 4.37 -3.67 -17.90
C GLN A 111 4.50 -2.34 -18.65
N LYS A 112 3.61 -2.05 -19.59
CA LYS A 112 3.57 -0.79 -20.31
C LYS A 112 3.26 0.39 -19.36
N ASN A 113 2.32 0.19 -18.45
CA ASN A 113 1.98 1.21 -17.45
C ASN A 113 3.15 1.47 -16.50
N ILE A 114 3.81 0.42 -15.99
CA ILE A 114 5.02 0.53 -15.16
C ILE A 114 6.07 1.41 -15.85
N GLN A 115 6.36 1.17 -17.12
CA GLN A 115 7.32 1.98 -17.86
C GLN A 115 6.91 3.47 -17.93
N THR A 116 5.62 3.73 -18.11
CA THR A 116 5.10 5.11 -18.15
C THR A 116 5.23 5.79 -16.79
N PHE A 117 4.82 5.11 -15.71
CA PHE A 117 4.94 5.62 -14.34
C PHE A 117 6.39 5.87 -13.96
N LYS A 118 7.29 4.93 -14.24
CA LYS A 118 8.72 5.05 -13.96
C LYS A 118 9.31 6.28 -14.65
N ARG A 119 9.05 6.43 -15.95
CA ARG A 119 9.51 7.61 -16.71
C ARG A 119 9.01 8.91 -16.10
N GLN A 120 7.73 8.99 -15.71
CA GLN A 120 7.16 10.19 -15.10
C GLN A 120 7.79 10.50 -13.74
N ILE A 121 8.02 9.49 -12.90
CA ILE A 121 8.71 9.64 -11.60
C ILE A 121 10.15 10.12 -11.80
N GLN A 122 10.85 9.60 -12.80
CA GLN A 122 12.21 10.03 -13.15
C GLN A 122 12.24 11.47 -13.68
N GLU A 123 11.25 11.88 -14.47
CA GLU A 123 11.11 13.26 -14.96
C GLU A 123 10.87 14.27 -13.83
N LEU A 124 10.21 13.86 -12.73
CA LEU A 124 10.07 14.67 -11.51
C LEU A 124 11.38 14.77 -10.71
N GLY A 125 12.39 13.95 -11.03
CA GLY A 125 13.72 14.01 -10.46
C GLY A 125 13.83 13.54 -9.01
N PHE A 126 12.93 12.67 -8.55
CA PHE A 126 12.97 12.11 -7.21
C PHE A 126 14.19 11.22 -6.96
N SER A 127 14.67 11.19 -5.73
CA SER A 127 15.89 10.53 -5.31
C SER A 127 15.68 9.07 -4.91
N TYR A 128 14.98 8.29 -5.74
CA TYR A 128 14.79 6.87 -5.52
C TYR A 128 16.03 6.05 -5.86
N ASP A 129 16.21 4.97 -5.12
CA ASP A 129 17.20 3.93 -5.44
C ASP A 129 16.59 2.90 -6.40
N TRP A 130 16.78 3.11 -7.68
CA TRP A 130 16.25 2.24 -8.74
C TRP A 130 16.88 0.83 -8.77
N ASP A 131 18.02 0.62 -8.09
CA ASP A 131 18.58 -0.73 -7.90
C ASP A 131 17.76 -1.54 -6.87
N ARG A 132 16.89 -0.88 -6.12
CA ARG A 132 15.95 -1.47 -5.14
C ARG A 132 14.50 -1.42 -5.62
N GLU A 133 14.28 -1.26 -6.93
CA GLU A 133 12.95 -1.33 -7.54
C GLU A 133 12.32 -2.71 -7.30
N VAL A 134 11.05 -2.73 -6.91
CA VAL A 134 10.29 -3.98 -6.69
C VAL A 134 9.04 -4.01 -7.56
N ASN A 135 8.63 -5.22 -7.95
CA ASN A 135 7.37 -5.47 -8.63
C ASN A 135 6.68 -6.65 -7.96
N THR A 136 5.49 -6.44 -7.44
CA THR A 136 4.75 -7.48 -6.70
C THR A 136 4.39 -8.69 -7.56
N THR A 137 4.35 -8.55 -8.90
CA THR A 137 4.11 -9.67 -9.83
C THR A 137 5.37 -10.42 -10.25
N ASP A 138 6.55 -9.98 -9.80
CA ASP A 138 7.79 -10.72 -10.03
C ASP A 138 7.78 -12.00 -9.17
N PRO A 139 8.00 -13.20 -9.76
CA PRO A 139 8.12 -14.45 -9.01
C PRO A 139 9.18 -14.40 -7.89
N GLU A 140 10.29 -13.70 -8.12
CA GLU A 140 11.34 -13.55 -7.12
C GLU A 140 10.90 -12.66 -5.94
N TYR A 141 9.89 -11.82 -6.13
CA TYR A 141 9.27 -11.03 -5.08
C TYR A 141 8.15 -11.79 -4.37
N TYR A 142 7.12 -12.27 -5.08
CA TYR A 142 5.95 -12.88 -4.47
C TYR A 142 6.21 -14.26 -3.85
N LYS A 143 7.31 -14.94 -4.17
CA LYS A 143 7.71 -16.16 -3.46
C LYS A 143 7.78 -15.96 -1.94
N TRP A 144 8.14 -14.76 -1.50
CA TRP A 144 8.19 -14.43 -0.08
C TRP A 144 6.80 -14.28 0.54
N THR A 145 5.84 -13.73 -0.19
CA THR A 145 4.43 -13.72 0.22
C THR A 145 3.89 -15.14 0.36
N GLN A 146 4.21 -16.01 -0.58
CA GLN A 146 3.85 -17.44 -0.51
C GLN A 146 4.53 -18.13 0.68
N TRP A 147 5.79 -17.83 0.94
CA TRP A 147 6.51 -18.36 2.11
C TRP A 147 5.87 -17.91 3.42
N ILE A 148 5.51 -16.64 3.55
CA ILE A 148 4.79 -16.11 4.73
C ILE A 148 3.47 -16.85 4.92
N PHE A 149 2.70 -17.06 3.85
CA PHE A 149 1.45 -17.81 3.91
C PHE A 149 1.67 -19.24 4.45
N ILE A 150 2.71 -19.93 3.99
CA ILE A 150 3.07 -21.28 4.47
C ILE A 150 3.43 -21.23 5.97
N GLN A 151 4.16 -20.20 6.44
CA GLN A 151 4.45 -20.06 7.86
C GLN A 151 3.17 -19.87 8.69
N LEU A 152 2.22 -19.07 8.21
CA LEU A 152 0.92 -18.88 8.86
C LEU A 152 0.12 -20.19 8.88
N TYR A 153 0.11 -20.92 7.77
CA TYR A 153 -0.55 -22.22 7.69
C TYR A 153 0.04 -23.22 8.69
N ASN A 154 1.35 -23.33 8.76
CA ASN A 154 2.05 -24.23 9.70
C ASN A 154 1.79 -23.88 11.17
N LYS A 155 1.45 -22.61 11.46
CA LYS A 155 1.06 -22.14 12.80
C LYS A 155 -0.45 -22.29 13.08
N GLY A 156 -1.23 -22.80 12.15
CA GLY A 156 -2.70 -22.87 12.27
C GLY A 156 -3.41 -21.52 12.16
N LEU A 157 -2.72 -20.51 11.62
CA LEU A 157 -3.25 -19.16 11.43
C LEU A 157 -3.81 -18.91 10.02
N ALA A 158 -3.62 -19.84 9.11
CA ALA A 158 -4.27 -19.87 7.80
C ALA A 158 -5.05 -21.18 7.68
N TYR A 159 -6.33 -21.10 7.34
CA TYR A 159 -7.24 -22.23 7.25
C TYR A 159 -8.31 -21.97 6.18
N VAL A 160 -9.02 -23.02 5.79
CA VAL A 160 -10.14 -22.91 4.85
C VAL A 160 -11.44 -22.93 5.62
N ASP A 161 -12.32 -21.97 5.32
CA ASP A 161 -13.65 -21.90 5.91
C ASP A 161 -14.67 -21.39 4.87
N GLU A 162 -15.95 -21.56 5.19
CA GLU A 162 -17.04 -21.01 4.42
C GLU A 162 -17.46 -19.66 5.02
N VAL A 163 -17.09 -18.58 4.35
CA VAL A 163 -17.34 -17.21 4.82
C VAL A 163 -18.23 -16.45 3.84
N ALA A 164 -19.05 -15.56 4.38
CA ALA A 164 -19.88 -14.69 3.56
C ALA A 164 -19.04 -13.60 2.90
N VAL A 165 -18.93 -13.63 1.57
CA VAL A 165 -18.18 -12.68 0.76
C VAL A 165 -19.10 -11.75 -0.03
N ASN A 166 -18.57 -10.62 -0.49
CA ASN A 166 -19.28 -9.69 -1.36
C ASN A 166 -19.08 -10.14 -2.82
N TRP A 167 -20.02 -10.86 -3.38
CA TRP A 167 -19.95 -11.36 -4.75
C TRP A 167 -20.57 -10.36 -5.74
N CYS A 168 -19.82 -9.98 -6.76
CA CYS A 168 -20.30 -9.17 -7.88
C CYS A 168 -20.36 -10.01 -9.15
N PRO A 169 -21.56 -10.45 -9.61
CA PRO A 169 -21.69 -11.27 -10.82
C PRO A 169 -21.21 -10.57 -12.09
N ALA A 170 -21.42 -9.26 -12.19
CA ALA A 170 -21.05 -8.48 -13.38
C ALA A 170 -19.52 -8.37 -13.54
N LEU A 171 -18.78 -8.29 -12.45
CA LEU A 171 -17.31 -8.29 -12.45
C LEU A 171 -16.72 -9.71 -12.35
N GLY A 172 -17.54 -10.72 -12.02
CA GLY A 172 -17.11 -12.11 -11.89
C GLY A 172 -16.14 -12.37 -10.73
N THR A 173 -16.17 -11.52 -9.69
CA THR A 173 -15.20 -11.56 -8.58
C THR A 173 -15.82 -11.23 -7.23
N VAL A 174 -15.05 -11.53 -6.17
CA VAL A 174 -15.31 -11.12 -4.79
C VAL A 174 -14.69 -9.74 -4.56
N LEU A 175 -15.43 -8.86 -3.89
CA LEU A 175 -15.02 -7.51 -3.55
C LEU A 175 -14.75 -7.38 -2.05
N SER A 176 -13.79 -6.54 -1.69
CA SER A 176 -13.57 -6.11 -0.30
C SER A 176 -14.76 -5.28 0.21
N ASN A 177 -14.82 -5.01 1.50
CA ASN A 177 -15.89 -4.16 2.04
C ASN A 177 -15.78 -2.71 1.55
N GLU A 178 -14.56 -2.24 1.35
CA GLU A 178 -14.24 -0.89 0.88
C GLU A 178 -14.64 -0.67 -0.59
N GLU A 179 -14.68 -1.73 -1.39
CA GLU A 179 -15.10 -1.71 -2.80
C GLU A 179 -16.63 -1.78 -2.99
N VAL A 180 -17.38 -1.82 -1.88
CA VAL A 180 -18.85 -1.88 -1.90
C VAL A 180 -19.42 -0.62 -1.24
N VAL A 181 -20.09 0.21 -2.04
CA VAL A 181 -20.74 1.43 -1.58
C VAL A 181 -22.24 1.32 -1.87
N ASP A 182 -23.07 1.47 -0.84
CA ASP A 182 -24.55 1.39 -0.95
C ASP A 182 -25.06 0.12 -1.65
N GLY A 183 -24.37 -1.02 -1.45
CA GLY A 183 -24.76 -2.32 -2.01
C GLY A 183 -24.39 -2.54 -3.48
N VAL A 184 -23.61 -1.63 -4.06
CA VAL A 184 -23.08 -1.74 -5.41
C VAL A 184 -21.54 -1.67 -5.41
N SER A 185 -20.92 -2.22 -6.46
CA SER A 185 -19.48 -2.10 -6.64
C SER A 185 -19.08 -0.64 -6.91
N GLU A 186 -18.01 -0.15 -6.27
CA GLU A 186 -17.44 1.16 -6.56
C GLU A 186 -17.10 1.30 -8.05
N ARG A 187 -16.55 0.23 -8.62
CA ARG A 187 -16.28 0.15 -10.05
C ARG A 187 -17.53 -0.32 -10.82
N GLY A 188 -18.07 0.54 -11.64
CA GLY A 188 -19.18 0.24 -12.57
C GLY A 188 -20.58 0.26 -11.95
N GLY A 189 -20.72 0.43 -10.63
CA GLY A 189 -22.03 0.53 -9.96
C GLY A 189 -22.90 -0.73 -10.07
N HIS A 190 -22.28 -1.91 -10.11
CA HIS A 190 -22.99 -3.19 -10.27
C HIS A 190 -23.51 -3.72 -8.95
N PRO A 191 -24.70 -4.39 -8.90
CA PRO A 191 -25.23 -5.00 -7.70
C PRO A 191 -24.27 -6.03 -7.10
N VAL A 192 -24.12 -5.99 -5.77
CA VAL A 192 -23.27 -6.88 -5.00
C VAL A 192 -24.14 -7.68 -4.02
N TYR A 193 -23.86 -8.98 -3.89
CA TYR A 193 -24.64 -9.90 -3.06
C TYR A 193 -23.74 -10.57 -2.03
N ARG A 194 -24.24 -10.70 -0.80
CA ARG A 194 -23.58 -11.54 0.21
C ARG A 194 -23.82 -13.01 -0.15
N LYS A 195 -22.73 -13.76 -0.33
CA LYS A 195 -22.75 -15.16 -0.72
C LYS A 195 -21.74 -15.95 0.13
N PRO A 196 -22.14 -17.05 0.77
CA PRO A 196 -21.18 -17.95 1.41
C PRO A 196 -20.31 -18.62 0.35
N MET A 197 -19.00 -18.56 0.54
CA MET A 197 -18.02 -19.19 -0.35
C MET A 197 -16.87 -19.77 0.46
N LYS A 198 -16.36 -20.90 0.00
CA LYS A 198 -15.18 -21.52 0.56
C LYS A 198 -13.95 -20.69 0.22
N GLN A 199 -13.26 -20.19 1.25
CA GLN A 199 -12.14 -19.26 1.13
C GLN A 199 -11.00 -19.66 2.06
N TRP A 200 -9.79 -19.25 1.70
CA TRP A 200 -8.69 -19.16 2.65
C TRP A 200 -8.95 -17.99 3.60
N VAL A 201 -8.79 -18.26 4.89
CA VAL A 201 -8.98 -17.29 5.97
C VAL A 201 -7.69 -17.18 6.78
N LEU A 202 -7.29 -15.95 7.11
CA LEU A 202 -6.20 -15.67 8.03
C LEU A 202 -6.79 -15.24 9.39
N LYS A 203 -6.32 -15.88 10.47
CA LYS A 203 -6.79 -15.62 11.85
C LYS A 203 -6.11 -14.36 12.41
N ILE A 204 -6.38 -13.21 11.79
CA ILE A 204 -5.75 -11.92 12.12
C ILE A 204 -6.03 -11.45 13.55
N THR A 205 -7.20 -11.83 14.11
CA THR A 205 -7.61 -11.49 15.48
C THR A 205 -6.74 -12.10 16.57
N GLU A 206 -5.94 -13.12 16.25
CA GLU A 206 -4.98 -13.72 17.20
C GLU A 206 -3.88 -12.74 17.67
N TYR A 207 -3.63 -11.69 16.89
CA TYR A 207 -2.64 -10.66 17.20
C TYR A 207 -3.26 -9.35 17.72
N ALA A 208 -4.59 -9.26 17.87
CA ALA A 208 -5.28 -8.02 18.19
C ALA A 208 -4.79 -7.39 19.51
N ASP A 209 -4.76 -8.17 20.59
CA ASP A 209 -4.32 -7.66 21.90
C ASP A 209 -2.84 -7.24 21.88
N ARG A 210 -1.97 -8.07 21.27
CA ARG A 210 -0.56 -7.76 21.14
C ARG A 210 -0.31 -6.50 20.33
N LEU A 211 -1.06 -6.30 19.23
CA LEU A 211 -0.93 -5.08 18.43
C LEU A 211 -1.31 -3.84 19.22
N LEU A 212 -2.29 -3.92 20.11
CA LEU A 212 -2.67 -2.82 21.00
C LEU A 212 -1.55 -2.50 22.02
N GLU A 213 -0.96 -3.53 22.62
CA GLU A 213 0.15 -3.38 23.58
C GLU A 213 1.39 -2.78 22.90
N ASP A 214 1.76 -3.29 21.72
CA ASP A 214 2.95 -2.83 20.97
C ASP A 214 2.83 -1.37 20.50
N LEU A 215 1.62 -0.78 20.41
CA LEU A 215 1.45 0.63 20.06
C LEU A 215 2.10 1.59 21.06
N ASP A 216 2.16 1.23 22.33
CA ASP A 216 2.69 2.09 23.39
C ASP A 216 4.21 2.27 23.26
N GLU A 217 4.91 1.33 22.65
CA GLU A 217 6.35 1.38 22.39
C GLU A 217 6.73 2.22 21.17
N LEU A 218 5.77 2.60 20.33
CA LEU A 218 6.03 3.33 19.09
C LEU A 218 6.15 4.84 19.31
N ASP A 219 7.15 5.44 18.68
CA ASP A 219 7.30 6.91 18.59
C ASP A 219 6.45 7.46 17.43
N TRP A 220 5.12 7.27 17.55
CA TRP A 220 4.14 7.75 16.59
C TRP A 220 3.26 8.84 17.19
N PRO A 221 2.68 9.75 16.36
CA PRO A 221 1.65 10.68 16.82
C PRO A 221 0.47 9.95 17.44
N GLU A 222 -0.04 10.46 18.58
CA GLU A 222 -1.18 9.81 19.27
C GLU A 222 -2.40 9.64 18.38
N SER A 223 -2.68 10.61 17.49
CA SER A 223 -3.77 10.49 16.54
C SER A 223 -3.70 9.23 15.66
N ILE A 224 -2.49 8.80 15.30
CA ILE A 224 -2.28 7.57 14.53
C ILE A 224 -2.48 6.34 15.41
N LYS A 225 -1.96 6.36 16.65
CA LYS A 225 -2.19 5.28 17.61
C LYS A 225 -3.67 5.11 17.93
N ASP A 226 -4.40 6.20 18.10
CA ASP A 226 -5.84 6.17 18.35
C ASP A 226 -6.64 5.62 17.16
N MET A 227 -6.25 5.92 15.93
CA MET A 227 -6.84 5.29 14.76
C MET A 227 -6.67 3.76 14.78
N GLN A 228 -5.49 3.26 15.17
CA GLN A 228 -5.22 1.82 15.30
C GLN A 228 -6.03 1.19 16.44
N ARG A 229 -6.07 1.82 17.61
CA ARG A 229 -6.87 1.37 18.75
C ARG A 229 -8.36 1.27 18.40
N ASN A 230 -8.89 2.29 17.74
CA ASN A 230 -10.29 2.34 17.31
C ASN A 230 -10.61 1.29 16.25
N TRP A 231 -9.68 1.03 15.32
CA TRP A 231 -9.83 0.00 14.30
C TRP A 231 -9.89 -1.40 14.90
N ILE A 232 -9.00 -1.72 15.84
CA ILE A 232 -9.00 -3.01 16.55
C ILE A 232 -10.27 -3.13 17.41
N GLY A 233 -10.68 -2.05 18.06
CA GLY A 233 -11.98 -1.95 18.73
C GLY A 233 -12.16 -2.92 19.90
N ARG A 234 -11.09 -3.09 20.75
CA ARG A 234 -11.24 -3.92 21.96
C ARG A 234 -12.39 -3.42 22.80
N SER A 235 -13.31 -4.33 23.13
CA SER A 235 -14.43 -4.05 24.03
C SER A 235 -14.51 -5.10 25.12
N GLU A 236 -14.87 -4.67 26.33
CA GLU A 236 -15.10 -5.55 27.46
C GLU A 236 -16.58 -5.54 27.81
N GLY A 237 -17.09 -6.71 28.21
CA GLY A 237 -18.49 -6.86 28.56
C GLY A 237 -18.75 -8.14 29.35
N ALA A 238 -20.01 -8.35 29.69
CA ALA A 238 -20.46 -9.52 30.43
C ALA A 238 -21.33 -10.43 29.55
N LYS A 239 -21.16 -11.72 29.77
CA LYS A 239 -22.12 -12.72 29.29
C LYS A 239 -23.20 -12.90 30.35
N VAL A 240 -24.43 -12.71 29.96
CA VAL A 240 -25.61 -12.90 30.85
C VAL A 240 -26.46 -14.02 30.30
N THR A 241 -26.73 -14.98 31.17
CA THR A 241 -27.57 -16.15 30.84
C THR A 241 -28.95 -15.96 31.40
N PHE A 242 -29.96 -15.93 30.55
CA PHE A 242 -31.37 -15.91 30.91
C PHE A 242 -31.99 -17.32 30.77
N LYS A 243 -32.75 -17.73 31.77
CA LYS A 243 -33.56 -18.96 31.66
C LYS A 243 -34.84 -18.65 30.91
N ILE A 244 -35.20 -19.50 29.98
CA ILE A 244 -36.52 -19.43 29.33
C ILE A 244 -37.57 -20.06 30.27
N GLU A 245 -38.60 -19.30 30.60
CA GLU A 245 -39.67 -19.78 31.45
C GLU A 245 -40.38 -20.99 30.80
N GLN A 246 -40.63 -22.03 31.59
CA GLN A 246 -41.25 -23.30 31.12
C GLN A 246 -40.40 -24.11 30.11
N SER A 247 -39.09 -23.89 30.05
CA SER A 247 -38.15 -24.65 29.21
C SER A 247 -36.86 -24.93 29.95
N ASP A 248 -36.17 -26.02 29.59
CA ASP A 248 -34.81 -26.31 30.07
C ASP A 248 -33.74 -25.57 29.26
N GLN A 249 -34.15 -24.72 28.33
CA GLN A 249 -33.24 -23.95 27.48
C GLN A 249 -32.86 -22.60 28.10
N ASN A 250 -31.66 -22.16 27.80
CA ASN A 250 -31.13 -20.86 28.21
C ASN A 250 -30.82 -20.01 26.98
N ILE A 251 -30.94 -18.70 27.11
CA ILE A 251 -30.43 -17.73 26.14
C ILE A 251 -29.20 -17.06 26.78
N GLU A 252 -28.05 -17.15 26.13
CA GLU A 252 -26.85 -16.42 26.49
C GLU A 252 -26.74 -15.18 25.62
N VAL A 253 -26.58 -14.03 26.23
CA VAL A 253 -26.32 -12.74 25.54
C VAL A 253 -25.04 -12.11 26.04
N PHE A 254 -24.35 -11.40 25.14
CA PHE A 254 -23.21 -10.58 25.51
C PHE A 254 -23.63 -9.10 25.48
N THR A 255 -23.22 -8.35 26.49
CA THR A 255 -23.48 -6.91 26.55
C THR A 255 -22.26 -6.17 27.12
N THR A 256 -21.97 -4.99 26.57
CA THR A 256 -21.00 -4.05 27.13
C THR A 256 -21.60 -3.13 28.19
N ARG A 257 -22.92 -3.27 28.43
CA ARG A 257 -23.67 -2.53 29.48
C ARG A 257 -24.52 -3.52 30.25
N PRO A 258 -23.93 -4.22 31.23
CA PRO A 258 -24.65 -5.25 32.01
C PRO A 258 -25.58 -4.69 33.09
N ASP A 259 -25.47 -3.38 33.38
CA ASP A 259 -26.22 -2.60 34.37
C ASP A 259 -27.56 -2.05 33.88
#